data_f1d27772442749b5bcafa15ddd238c34
#
_entry.id   f1d27772442749b5bcafa15ddd238c34
#
_cell.length_a   1.000
_cell.length_b   1.000
_cell.length_c   1.000
_cell.angle_alpha   90.00
_cell.angle_beta   90.00
_cell.angle_gamma   90.00
#
_symmetry.space_group_name_H-M   'P 1'
#
loop_
_entity.id
_entity.type
_entity.pdbx_description
1 polymer ?
#
loop_
_entity_poly.entity_id
_entity_poly.type
_entity_poly.pdbx_seq_one_letter_code
_entity_poly.pdbx_strand_id
1 'polypeptide(L)'
;MERLPTTPHDAVFRQMLMQKEVARDFLAIHLPEDFLAICDLDSLKLESGSFVEDNLRSRYSDILYSLHTQHGLGYVYALIEHQSKSDRLMAFRLMRYAIAAMQRHLDAGHDTLPLVVPILFYHGPESPWPYSLNWHNMFVKPDMAKALYSHEFALVDLTTMPDNQLLQHRRIAMLELLQKHIRQRDLSELLDPLITLLTQDHLTDTQLSVLINYMLKAGNAAEPGALIRQLAQGAPQYKEQLMTIAEWLEEKGRTEGLRKGLEQGLAQGREAEARAIARKMLANGLEPGLIASVTGITPEELSTLSH
;
A
#
# COMPACT_ATOMS: atom_id res chain seq x y z
N MET A 1 -13.45 -28.63 -11.01
CA MET A 1 -14.38 -28.70 -9.86
C MET A 1 -15.79 -28.72 -10.42
N GLU A 2 -16.52 -29.82 -10.24
CA GLU A 2 -17.87 -30.01 -10.77
C GLU A 2 -18.83 -28.98 -10.14
N ARG A 3 -19.59 -28.30 -10.98
CA ARG A 3 -20.73 -27.47 -10.55
C ARG A 3 -21.76 -28.42 -9.90
N LEU A 4 -21.98 -28.28 -8.60
CA LEU A 4 -23.13 -28.93 -7.97
C LEU A 4 -24.39 -28.40 -8.67
N PRO A 5 -25.32 -29.29 -9.10
CA PRO A 5 -26.55 -28.87 -9.74
C PRO A 5 -27.36 -27.99 -8.77
N THR A 6 -27.78 -26.81 -9.26
CA THR A 6 -28.76 -25.96 -8.56
C THR A 6 -30.00 -26.77 -8.30
N THR A 7 -30.47 -26.77 -7.05
CA THR A 7 -31.73 -27.46 -6.73
C THR A 7 -32.90 -26.76 -7.45
N PRO A 8 -33.99 -27.45 -7.77
CA PRO A 8 -35.17 -26.81 -8.36
C PRO A 8 -35.69 -25.62 -7.52
N HIS A 9 -35.51 -25.69 -6.20
CA HIS A 9 -35.90 -24.62 -5.27
C HIS A 9 -35.03 -23.37 -5.45
N ASP A 10 -33.72 -23.55 -5.58
CA ASP A 10 -32.78 -22.43 -5.79
C ASP A 10 -33.06 -21.71 -7.12
N ALA A 11 -33.36 -22.49 -8.17
CA ALA A 11 -33.68 -21.98 -9.49
C ALA A 11 -34.94 -21.11 -9.50
N VAL A 12 -36.02 -21.62 -8.87
CA VAL A 12 -37.29 -20.89 -8.79
C VAL A 12 -37.17 -19.62 -7.95
N PHE A 13 -36.52 -19.73 -6.77
CA PHE A 13 -36.31 -18.60 -5.91
C PHE A 13 -35.55 -17.48 -6.64
N ARG A 14 -34.44 -17.82 -7.28
CA ARG A 14 -33.64 -16.88 -8.07
C ARG A 14 -34.46 -16.27 -9.21
N GLN A 15 -35.18 -17.08 -9.98
CA GLN A 15 -35.98 -16.61 -11.11
C GLN A 15 -37.06 -15.62 -10.67
N MET A 16 -37.68 -15.86 -9.53
CA MET A 16 -38.69 -14.97 -8.97
C MET A 16 -38.06 -13.65 -8.50
N LEU A 17 -37.00 -13.71 -7.70
CA LEU A 17 -36.34 -12.51 -7.18
C LEU A 17 -35.47 -11.75 -8.22
N MET A 18 -35.27 -12.29 -9.41
CA MET A 18 -34.72 -11.49 -10.51
C MET A 18 -35.74 -10.51 -11.12
N GLN A 19 -37.01 -10.66 -10.82
CA GLN A 19 -38.06 -9.72 -11.22
C GLN A 19 -38.14 -8.56 -10.21
N LYS A 20 -38.01 -7.33 -10.70
CA LYS A 20 -37.91 -6.14 -9.86
C LYS A 20 -39.07 -5.97 -8.90
N GLU A 21 -40.29 -6.23 -9.38
CA GLU A 21 -41.54 -6.11 -8.60
C GLU A 21 -41.54 -7.10 -7.43
N VAL A 22 -41.15 -8.36 -7.68
CA VAL A 22 -41.07 -9.41 -6.64
C VAL A 22 -39.99 -9.08 -5.62
N ALA A 23 -38.83 -8.62 -6.09
CA ALA A 23 -37.75 -8.21 -5.20
C ALA A 23 -38.13 -7.00 -4.35
N ARG A 24 -38.84 -6.03 -4.92
CA ARG A 24 -39.35 -4.87 -4.20
C ARG A 24 -40.30 -5.27 -3.08
N ASP A 25 -41.29 -6.14 -3.38
CA ASP A 25 -42.22 -6.63 -2.38
C ASP A 25 -41.52 -7.44 -1.29
N PHE A 26 -40.57 -8.29 -1.67
CA PHE A 26 -39.73 -9.05 -0.74
C PHE A 26 -38.94 -8.12 0.21
N LEU A 27 -38.29 -7.11 -0.33
CA LEU A 27 -37.50 -6.17 0.46
C LEU A 27 -38.36 -5.26 1.33
N ALA A 28 -39.53 -4.86 0.86
CA ALA A 28 -40.49 -4.07 1.65
C ALA A 28 -40.98 -4.82 2.90
N ILE A 29 -41.03 -6.16 2.83
CA ILE A 29 -41.48 -7.00 3.94
C ILE A 29 -40.31 -7.40 4.88
N HIS A 30 -39.12 -7.66 4.34
CA HIS A 30 -38.05 -8.32 5.06
C HIS A 30 -36.83 -7.45 5.39
N LEU A 31 -36.70 -6.25 4.83
CA LEU A 31 -35.68 -5.32 5.28
C LEU A 31 -35.95 -4.85 6.73
N PRO A 32 -34.91 -4.72 7.56
CA PRO A 32 -35.06 -4.07 8.87
C PRO A 32 -35.67 -2.67 8.73
N GLU A 33 -36.60 -2.31 9.63
CA GLU A 33 -37.35 -1.05 9.56
C GLU A 33 -36.46 0.19 9.42
N ASP A 34 -35.36 0.25 10.18
CA ASP A 34 -34.41 1.36 10.15
C ASP A 34 -33.78 1.55 8.76
N PHE A 35 -33.53 0.45 8.05
CA PHE A 35 -32.98 0.50 6.68
C PHE A 35 -34.07 0.77 5.65
N LEU A 36 -35.25 0.18 5.83
CA LEU A 36 -36.36 0.43 4.94
C LEU A 36 -36.75 1.92 4.90
N ALA A 37 -36.70 2.61 6.05
CA ALA A 37 -37.02 4.03 6.19
C ALA A 37 -36.11 4.95 5.36
N ILE A 38 -34.89 4.54 5.07
CA ILE A 38 -33.93 5.34 4.28
C ILE A 38 -33.83 4.90 2.81
N CYS A 39 -34.45 3.77 2.43
CA CYS A 39 -34.33 3.17 1.10
C CYS A 39 -35.39 3.70 0.13
N ASP A 40 -34.97 3.98 -1.11
CA ASP A 40 -35.86 4.18 -2.24
C ASP A 40 -36.01 2.88 -3.02
N LEU A 41 -37.06 2.08 -2.71
CA LEU A 41 -37.32 0.79 -3.36
C LEU A 41 -37.68 0.93 -4.86
N ASP A 42 -38.10 2.09 -5.32
CA ASP A 42 -38.39 2.32 -6.75
C ASP A 42 -37.11 2.44 -7.57
N SER A 43 -36.00 2.79 -6.92
CA SER A 43 -34.66 2.84 -7.53
C SER A 43 -33.98 1.47 -7.65
N LEU A 44 -34.63 0.39 -7.21
CA LEU A 44 -34.07 -0.97 -7.16
C LEU A 44 -33.52 -1.41 -8.51
N LYS A 45 -32.27 -1.88 -8.51
CA LYS A 45 -31.56 -2.38 -9.68
C LYS A 45 -30.87 -3.70 -9.37
N LEU A 46 -31.14 -4.72 -10.17
CA LEU A 46 -30.43 -6.01 -10.08
C LEU A 46 -28.99 -5.82 -10.55
N GLU A 47 -28.06 -6.15 -9.66
CA GLU A 47 -26.65 -6.14 -10.00
C GLU A 47 -26.22 -7.49 -10.63
N SER A 48 -25.30 -7.42 -11.60
CA SER A 48 -24.87 -8.63 -12.30
C SER A 48 -24.16 -9.61 -11.35
N GLY A 49 -24.41 -10.90 -11.49
CA GLY A 49 -23.83 -11.99 -10.66
C GLY A 49 -22.30 -12.13 -10.75
N SER A 50 -21.60 -11.24 -11.48
CA SER A 50 -20.14 -11.13 -11.46
C SER A 50 -19.61 -10.38 -10.23
N PHE A 51 -20.47 -10.07 -9.26
CA PHE A 51 -20.11 -9.31 -8.05
C PHE A 51 -19.34 -10.11 -7.00
N VAL A 52 -19.30 -11.43 -7.12
CA VAL A 52 -18.60 -12.27 -6.14
C VAL A 52 -17.33 -12.81 -6.77
N GLU A 53 -16.21 -12.79 -6.03
CA GLU A 53 -14.92 -13.36 -6.47
C GLU A 53 -15.13 -14.77 -7.07
N ASP A 54 -14.35 -15.13 -8.10
CA ASP A 54 -14.47 -16.42 -8.80
C ASP A 54 -14.44 -17.64 -7.87
N ASN A 55 -13.76 -17.53 -6.72
CA ASN A 55 -13.70 -18.54 -5.66
C ASN A 55 -15.02 -18.68 -4.87
N LEU A 56 -15.89 -17.68 -4.90
CA LEU A 56 -17.16 -17.65 -4.19
C LEU A 56 -18.35 -17.96 -5.10
N ARG A 57 -18.19 -17.89 -6.42
CA ARG A 57 -19.22 -18.09 -7.44
C ARG A 57 -19.81 -19.52 -7.49
N SER A 58 -19.21 -20.47 -6.81
CA SER A 58 -19.46 -21.86 -7.20
C SER A 58 -20.57 -22.58 -6.45
N ARG A 59 -21.28 -21.97 -5.50
CA ARG A 59 -22.17 -22.78 -4.64
C ARG A 59 -23.59 -22.29 -4.39
N TYR A 60 -23.94 -20.99 -4.58
CA TYR A 60 -25.26 -20.52 -4.11
C TYR A 60 -25.87 -19.42 -5.00
N SER A 61 -27.20 -19.33 -4.93
CA SER A 61 -28.04 -18.41 -5.71
C SER A 61 -28.09 -17.02 -5.06
N ASP A 62 -26.94 -16.37 -4.96
CA ASP A 62 -26.89 -15.04 -4.36
C ASP A 62 -27.49 -14.01 -5.32
N ILE A 63 -28.35 -13.15 -4.80
CA ILE A 63 -28.98 -12.05 -5.54
C ILE A 63 -28.54 -10.77 -4.85
N LEU A 64 -27.96 -9.87 -5.63
CA LEU A 64 -27.54 -8.57 -5.15
C LEU A 64 -28.33 -7.47 -5.86
N TYR A 65 -28.98 -6.65 -5.06
CA TYR A 65 -29.66 -5.46 -5.53
C TYR A 65 -28.97 -4.21 -5.01
N SER A 66 -28.76 -3.22 -5.87
CA SER A 66 -28.45 -1.87 -5.46
C SER A 66 -29.72 -1.04 -5.43
N LEU A 67 -29.77 -0.07 -4.53
CA LEU A 67 -30.84 0.93 -4.44
C LEU A 67 -30.30 2.22 -3.82
N HIS A 68 -30.96 3.31 -4.11
CA HIS A 68 -30.60 4.60 -3.55
C HIS A 68 -31.20 4.78 -2.15
N THR A 69 -30.53 5.62 -1.35
CA THR A 69 -31.10 6.07 -0.07
C THR A 69 -31.55 7.53 -0.17
N GLN A 70 -32.44 7.93 0.72
CA GLN A 70 -32.93 9.33 0.81
C GLN A 70 -31.82 10.34 1.15
N HIS A 71 -30.67 9.88 1.64
CA HIS A 71 -29.56 10.73 2.05
C HIS A 71 -28.50 10.98 0.96
N GLY A 72 -28.84 10.70 -0.30
CA GLY A 72 -27.98 11.02 -1.44
C GLY A 72 -27.03 9.88 -1.85
N LEU A 73 -25.76 10.10 -1.95
CA LEU A 73 -24.73 9.28 -2.61
C LEU A 73 -24.45 7.88 -1.99
N GLY A 74 -25.33 7.31 -1.20
CA GLY A 74 -25.20 5.98 -0.63
C GLY A 74 -26.04 4.94 -1.37
N TYR A 75 -25.51 3.71 -1.52
CA TYR A 75 -26.27 2.56 -1.99
C TYR A 75 -26.46 1.60 -0.82
N VAL A 76 -27.67 1.08 -0.65
CA VAL A 76 -27.89 -0.09 0.18
C VAL A 76 -27.90 -1.31 -0.74
N TYR A 77 -26.99 -2.24 -0.53
CA TYR A 77 -26.97 -3.51 -1.23
C TYR A 77 -27.75 -4.54 -0.40
N ALA A 78 -28.85 -5.05 -0.92
CA ALA A 78 -29.55 -6.18 -0.34
C ALA A 78 -28.94 -7.47 -0.90
N LEU A 79 -28.21 -8.18 -0.07
CA LEU A 79 -27.63 -9.48 -0.40
C LEU A 79 -28.54 -10.57 0.16
N ILE A 80 -29.20 -11.32 -0.72
CA ILE A 80 -30.15 -12.35 -0.35
C ILE A 80 -29.50 -13.71 -0.63
N GLU A 81 -29.24 -14.45 0.43
CA GLU A 81 -28.69 -15.80 0.39
C GLU A 81 -29.81 -16.82 0.63
N HIS A 82 -30.05 -17.68 -0.34
CA HIS A 82 -31.02 -18.75 -0.25
C HIS A 82 -30.38 -20.01 0.31
N GLN A 83 -30.97 -20.61 1.35
CA GLN A 83 -30.44 -21.82 1.96
C GLN A 83 -31.52 -22.87 2.19
N SER A 84 -31.28 -24.09 1.71
CA SER A 84 -32.07 -25.32 1.99
C SER A 84 -31.41 -26.17 3.06
N LYS A 85 -30.19 -25.93 3.46
CA LYS A 85 -29.47 -26.61 4.54
C LYS A 85 -28.85 -25.60 5.48
N SER A 86 -28.83 -25.95 6.77
CA SER A 86 -28.18 -25.11 7.77
C SER A 86 -26.65 -25.11 7.59
N ASP A 87 -26.02 -23.94 7.65
CA ASP A 87 -24.58 -23.78 7.62
C ASP A 87 -24.13 -23.00 8.86
N ARG A 88 -23.33 -23.64 9.68
CA ARG A 88 -22.80 -23.03 10.91
C ARG A 88 -22.02 -21.75 10.67
N LEU A 89 -21.36 -21.61 9.51
CA LEU A 89 -20.55 -20.46 9.16
C LEU A 89 -21.32 -19.38 8.36
N MET A 90 -22.65 -19.46 8.33
CA MET A 90 -23.48 -18.57 7.51
C MET A 90 -23.25 -17.09 7.81
N ALA A 91 -23.18 -16.67 9.08
CA ALA A 91 -22.97 -15.27 9.41
C ALA A 91 -21.61 -14.76 8.91
N PHE A 92 -20.55 -15.57 8.96
CA PHE A 92 -19.25 -15.23 8.38
C PHE A 92 -19.30 -15.14 6.84
N ARG A 93 -20.05 -16.05 6.20
CA ARG A 93 -20.26 -16.01 4.74
C ARG A 93 -20.98 -14.74 4.32
N LEU A 94 -22.05 -14.38 5.00
CA LEU A 94 -22.79 -13.13 4.74
C LEU A 94 -21.89 -11.90 4.91
N MET A 95 -21.04 -11.87 5.96
CA MET A 95 -20.06 -10.80 6.14
C MET A 95 -19.03 -10.73 5.00
N ARG A 96 -18.50 -11.88 4.55
CA ARG A 96 -17.57 -11.91 3.41
C ARG A 96 -18.21 -11.37 2.14
N TYR A 97 -19.46 -11.70 1.86
CA TYR A 97 -20.18 -11.20 0.70
C TYR A 97 -20.44 -9.70 0.82
N ALA A 98 -20.79 -9.23 2.01
CA ALA A 98 -20.96 -7.80 2.25
C ALA A 98 -19.66 -7.02 2.00
N ILE A 99 -18.52 -7.51 2.51
CA ILE A 99 -17.21 -6.91 2.27
C ILE A 99 -16.85 -6.93 0.78
N ALA A 100 -17.11 -8.03 0.07
CA ALA A 100 -16.86 -8.12 -1.37
C ALA A 100 -17.70 -7.11 -2.17
N ALA A 101 -18.97 -6.90 -1.79
CA ALA A 101 -19.82 -5.88 -2.40
C ALA A 101 -19.30 -4.45 -2.12
N MET A 102 -18.84 -4.18 -0.89
CA MET A 102 -18.21 -2.91 -0.52
C MET A 102 -16.94 -2.66 -1.33
N GLN A 103 -16.06 -3.65 -1.43
CA GLN A 103 -14.81 -3.52 -2.20
C GLN A 103 -15.09 -3.20 -3.66
N ARG A 104 -16.04 -3.91 -4.28
CA ARG A 104 -16.40 -3.65 -5.66
C ARG A 104 -16.98 -2.26 -5.91
N HIS A 105 -17.72 -1.73 -4.93
CA HIS A 105 -18.20 -0.35 -5.01
C HIS A 105 -17.01 0.63 -5.06
N LEU A 106 -15.98 0.43 -4.25
CA LEU A 106 -14.75 1.22 -4.32
C LEU A 106 -14.01 1.03 -5.66
N ASP A 107 -13.93 -0.20 -6.17
CA ASP A 107 -13.29 -0.51 -7.46
C ASP A 107 -14.03 0.14 -8.65
N ALA A 108 -15.33 0.44 -8.50
CA ALA A 108 -16.11 1.20 -9.47
C ALA A 108 -15.83 2.71 -9.43
N GLY A 109 -14.93 3.18 -8.55
CA GLY A 109 -14.49 4.58 -8.47
C GLY A 109 -15.20 5.41 -7.41
N HIS A 110 -15.97 4.78 -6.51
CA HIS A 110 -16.56 5.49 -5.37
C HIS A 110 -15.53 5.63 -4.24
N ASP A 111 -15.63 6.67 -3.45
CA ASP A 111 -14.69 7.01 -2.37
C ASP A 111 -15.21 6.68 -0.95
N THR A 112 -16.45 6.21 -0.85
CA THR A 112 -17.09 5.83 0.41
C THR A 112 -17.67 4.42 0.33
N LEU A 113 -17.78 3.76 1.48
CA LEU A 113 -18.38 2.43 1.54
C LEU A 113 -19.91 2.51 1.49
N PRO A 114 -20.57 1.63 0.71
CA PRO A 114 -22.01 1.52 0.72
C PRO A 114 -22.49 0.76 1.95
N LEU A 115 -23.71 0.98 2.39
CA LEU A 115 -24.37 0.08 3.32
C LEU A 115 -24.76 -1.21 2.59
N VAL A 116 -24.38 -2.35 3.13
CA VAL A 116 -24.74 -3.67 2.62
C VAL A 116 -25.56 -4.39 3.67
N VAL A 117 -26.80 -4.73 3.34
CA VAL A 117 -27.73 -5.44 4.24
C VAL A 117 -27.85 -6.89 3.80
N PRO A 118 -27.15 -7.83 4.47
CA PRO A 118 -27.26 -9.23 4.16
C PRO A 118 -28.55 -9.82 4.74
N ILE A 119 -29.29 -10.54 3.92
CA ILE A 119 -30.53 -11.23 4.32
C ILE A 119 -30.36 -12.74 4.05
N LEU A 120 -30.58 -13.55 5.06
CA LEU A 120 -30.68 -14.99 4.90
C LEU A 120 -32.14 -15.41 4.71
N PHE A 121 -32.44 -15.98 3.54
CA PHE A 121 -33.69 -16.65 3.30
C PHE A 121 -33.52 -18.17 3.50
N TYR A 122 -34.15 -18.73 4.53
CA TYR A 122 -33.98 -20.12 4.92
C TYR A 122 -35.31 -20.88 4.82
N HIS A 123 -35.28 -22.04 4.18
CA HIS A 123 -36.44 -22.96 4.09
C HIS A 123 -36.06 -24.44 4.32
N GLY A 124 -34.98 -24.68 5.07
CA GLY A 124 -34.47 -26.02 5.33
C GLY A 124 -35.33 -26.85 6.34
N PRO A 125 -34.96 -28.13 6.53
CA PRO A 125 -35.70 -29.06 7.38
C PRO A 125 -35.53 -28.79 8.88
N GLU A 126 -34.49 -28.12 9.30
CA GLU A 126 -34.22 -27.78 10.70
C GLU A 126 -34.95 -26.48 11.06
N SER A 127 -35.90 -26.55 12.01
CA SER A 127 -36.71 -25.39 12.40
C SER A 127 -36.72 -25.22 13.92
N PRO A 128 -36.44 -24.02 14.42
CA PRO A 128 -35.99 -22.80 13.72
C PRO A 128 -34.55 -22.91 13.20
N TRP A 129 -34.07 -21.87 12.45
CA TRP A 129 -32.65 -21.77 12.06
C TRP A 129 -31.75 -21.99 13.29
N PRO A 130 -30.81 -22.97 13.28
CA PRO A 130 -30.14 -23.43 14.51
C PRO A 130 -28.92 -22.61 14.93
N TYR A 131 -28.42 -21.72 14.08
CA TYR A 131 -27.15 -21.02 14.32
C TYR A 131 -27.33 -19.51 14.53
N SER A 132 -26.40 -18.89 15.24
CA SER A 132 -26.35 -17.42 15.37
C SER A 132 -26.05 -16.78 14.02
N LEU A 133 -26.76 -15.68 13.69
CA LEU A 133 -26.43 -14.80 12.57
C LEU A 133 -25.53 -13.62 12.99
N ASN A 134 -25.13 -13.57 14.25
CA ASN A 134 -24.07 -12.67 14.69
C ASN A 134 -22.70 -13.36 14.49
N TRP A 135 -21.90 -12.87 13.56
CA TRP A 135 -20.61 -13.47 13.22
C TRP A 135 -19.58 -13.48 14.36
N HIS A 136 -19.68 -12.55 15.33
CA HIS A 136 -18.83 -12.57 16.52
C HIS A 136 -19.02 -13.87 17.34
N ASN A 137 -20.22 -14.47 17.34
CA ASN A 137 -20.50 -15.71 18.05
C ASN A 137 -19.82 -16.95 17.45
N MET A 138 -19.16 -16.80 16.31
CA MET A 138 -18.37 -17.87 15.68
C MET A 138 -16.95 -17.99 16.22
N PHE A 139 -16.49 -16.99 16.97
CA PHE A 139 -15.17 -17.02 17.61
C PHE A 139 -15.22 -17.80 18.94
N VAL A 140 -14.07 -18.38 19.31
CA VAL A 140 -13.92 -19.05 20.62
C VAL A 140 -14.19 -18.10 21.79
N LYS A 141 -13.90 -16.81 21.59
CA LYS A 141 -14.15 -15.73 22.57
C LYS A 141 -14.95 -14.60 21.89
N PRO A 142 -16.27 -14.69 21.83
CA PRO A 142 -17.12 -13.71 21.14
C PRO A 142 -16.93 -12.27 21.61
N ASP A 143 -16.78 -12.06 22.91
CA ASP A 143 -16.60 -10.71 23.48
C ASP A 143 -15.29 -10.05 23.01
N MET A 144 -14.21 -10.84 22.89
CA MET A 144 -12.96 -10.33 22.34
C MET A 144 -13.09 -10.01 20.85
N ALA A 145 -13.80 -10.86 20.09
CA ALA A 145 -14.07 -10.58 18.69
C ALA A 145 -14.89 -9.30 18.52
N LYS A 146 -15.91 -9.10 19.34
CA LYS A 146 -16.70 -7.88 19.35
C LYS A 146 -15.83 -6.66 19.68
N ALA A 147 -14.95 -6.75 20.68
CA ALA A 147 -14.04 -5.67 21.04
C ALA A 147 -13.06 -5.32 19.91
N LEU A 148 -12.55 -6.33 19.16
CA LEU A 148 -11.61 -6.14 18.07
C LEU A 148 -12.26 -5.58 16.79
N TYR A 149 -13.48 -6.02 16.45
CA TYR A 149 -14.07 -5.77 15.15
C TYR A 149 -15.21 -4.75 15.15
N SER A 150 -15.64 -4.26 16.33
CA SER A 150 -16.68 -3.22 16.43
C SER A 150 -16.14 -1.87 16.92
N HIS A 151 -14.83 -1.75 17.08
CA HIS A 151 -14.16 -0.53 17.51
C HIS A 151 -13.02 -0.17 16.54
N GLU A 152 -12.38 0.95 16.80
CA GLU A 152 -11.19 1.38 16.04
C GLU A 152 -10.07 0.35 16.16
N PHE A 153 -9.36 0.13 15.06
CA PHE A 153 -8.17 -0.70 15.06
C PHE A 153 -7.02 0.00 15.80
N ALA A 154 -6.14 -0.80 16.41
CA ALA A 154 -4.97 -0.26 17.08
C ALA A 154 -4.05 0.45 16.06
N LEU A 155 -3.70 1.69 16.36
CA LEU A 155 -2.75 2.48 15.59
C LEU A 155 -1.42 2.58 16.36
N VAL A 156 -0.31 2.31 15.69
CA VAL A 156 1.05 2.63 16.15
C VAL A 156 1.54 3.80 15.31
N ASP A 157 1.42 5.01 15.85
CA ASP A 157 1.84 6.23 15.17
C ASP A 157 3.20 6.71 15.71
N LEU A 158 4.26 6.38 14.99
CA LEU A 158 5.63 6.78 15.34
C LEU A 158 5.83 8.29 15.25
N THR A 159 5.03 9.01 14.48
CA THR A 159 5.21 10.45 14.27
C THR A 159 4.94 11.26 15.53
N THR A 160 4.07 10.74 16.40
CA THR A 160 3.65 11.37 17.66
C THR A 160 4.39 10.85 18.89
N MET A 161 5.06 9.70 18.78
CA MET A 161 5.80 9.10 19.91
C MET A 161 7.08 9.88 20.19
N PRO A 162 7.37 10.27 21.45
CA PRO A 162 8.64 10.90 21.82
C PRO A 162 9.82 9.92 21.65
N ASP A 163 10.99 10.42 21.20
CA ASP A 163 12.18 9.59 20.97
C ASP A 163 12.64 8.85 22.24
N ASN A 164 12.55 9.50 23.41
CA ASN A 164 12.88 8.88 24.69
C ASN A 164 12.00 7.66 25.03
N GLN A 165 10.76 7.62 24.53
CA GLN A 165 9.90 6.45 24.65
C GLN A 165 10.35 5.36 23.69
N LEU A 166 10.63 5.70 22.42
CA LEU A 166 11.11 4.75 21.40
C LEU A 166 12.40 4.04 21.83
N LEU A 167 13.32 4.77 22.46
CA LEU A 167 14.57 4.20 22.99
C LEU A 167 14.37 3.07 24.02
N GLN A 168 13.19 2.96 24.63
CA GLN A 168 12.86 1.91 25.60
C GLN A 168 12.25 0.65 24.97
N HIS A 169 11.97 0.64 23.67
CA HIS A 169 11.29 -0.44 22.97
C HIS A 169 12.17 -1.65 22.60
N ARG A 170 13.35 -1.75 23.23
CA ARG A 170 14.27 -2.88 23.08
C ARG A 170 14.67 -3.13 21.60
N ARG A 171 14.41 -4.34 21.09
CA ARG A 171 14.86 -4.77 19.74
C ARG A 171 14.22 -3.99 18.60
N ILE A 172 13.03 -3.45 18.77
CA ILE A 172 12.34 -2.68 17.73
C ILE A 172 12.73 -1.19 17.74
N ALA A 173 13.31 -0.69 18.84
CA ALA A 173 13.59 0.73 19.06
C ALA A 173 14.39 1.38 17.93
N MET A 174 15.43 0.71 17.43
CA MET A 174 16.26 1.25 16.34
C MET A 174 15.48 1.39 15.02
N LEU A 175 14.64 0.40 14.70
CA LEU A 175 13.79 0.48 13.51
C LEU A 175 12.79 1.63 13.63
N GLU A 176 12.10 1.75 14.76
CA GLU A 176 11.11 2.80 15.00
C GLU A 176 11.72 4.19 14.97
N LEU A 177 12.88 4.38 15.60
CA LEU A 177 13.61 5.64 15.58
C LEU A 177 14.03 6.03 14.16
N LEU A 178 14.60 5.08 13.41
CA LEU A 178 14.97 5.31 12.02
C LEU A 178 13.75 5.63 11.17
N GLN A 179 12.67 4.86 11.25
CA GLN A 179 11.46 5.10 10.46
C GLN A 179 10.83 6.45 10.75
N LYS A 180 10.84 6.89 12.01
CA LYS A 180 10.34 8.21 12.40
C LYS A 180 11.11 9.35 11.73
N HIS A 181 12.43 9.27 11.69
CA HIS A 181 13.30 10.39 11.29
C HIS A 181 13.91 10.28 9.90
N ILE A 182 13.83 9.13 9.23
CA ILE A 182 14.56 8.82 8.01
C ILE A 182 14.32 9.81 6.84
N ARG A 183 13.16 10.47 6.85
CA ARG A 183 12.77 11.45 5.83
C ARG A 183 12.84 12.89 6.30
N GLN A 184 13.04 13.14 7.59
CA GLN A 184 12.88 14.45 8.20
C GLN A 184 14.19 15.07 8.67
N ARG A 185 15.22 14.25 8.96
CA ARG A 185 16.49 14.68 9.53
C ARG A 185 17.68 14.09 8.80
N ASP A 186 18.83 14.79 8.91
CA ASP A 186 20.11 14.15 8.66
C ASP A 186 20.35 13.09 9.73
N LEU A 187 20.64 11.87 9.30
CA LEU A 187 20.84 10.73 10.21
C LEU A 187 22.05 10.92 11.14
N SER A 188 22.97 11.81 10.84
CA SER A 188 24.06 12.19 11.75
C SER A 188 23.55 12.85 13.04
N GLU A 189 22.39 13.50 13.02
CA GLU A 189 21.75 14.06 14.22
C GLU A 189 21.23 12.98 15.18
N LEU A 190 21.07 11.74 14.71
CA LEU A 190 20.64 10.59 15.49
C LEU A 190 21.80 9.75 16.03
N LEU A 191 23.05 10.19 15.87
CA LEU A 191 24.23 9.40 16.22
C LEU A 191 24.19 8.89 17.67
N ASP A 192 23.97 9.76 18.64
CA ASP A 192 23.95 9.40 20.07
C ASP A 192 22.81 8.44 20.43
N PRO A 193 21.55 8.68 20.01
CA PRO A 193 20.48 7.69 20.19
C PRO A 193 20.78 6.34 19.54
N LEU A 194 21.35 6.30 18.34
CA LEU A 194 21.70 5.05 17.66
C LEU A 194 22.82 4.30 18.39
N ILE A 195 23.86 4.99 18.85
CA ILE A 195 24.90 4.39 19.69
C ILE A 195 24.30 3.82 20.97
N THR A 196 23.42 4.57 21.63
CA THR A 196 22.76 4.12 22.84
C THR A 196 22.00 2.80 22.60
N LEU A 197 21.24 2.71 21.49
CA LEU A 197 20.51 1.49 21.14
C LEU A 197 21.43 0.33 20.79
N LEU A 198 22.52 0.59 20.05
CA LEU A 198 23.51 -0.44 19.73
C LEU A 198 24.21 -0.98 20.99
N THR A 199 24.53 -0.13 21.95
CA THR A 199 25.19 -0.56 23.19
C THR A 199 24.31 -1.42 24.10
N GLN A 200 22.99 -1.39 23.92
CA GLN A 200 22.05 -2.25 24.66
C GLN A 200 22.09 -3.73 24.21
N ASP A 201 22.80 -4.04 23.14
CA ASP A 201 23.03 -5.39 22.62
C ASP A 201 21.76 -6.22 22.38
N HIS A 202 20.73 -5.56 21.86
CA HIS A 202 19.44 -6.20 21.57
C HIS A 202 19.33 -6.74 20.14
N LEU A 203 20.30 -6.42 19.26
CA LEU A 203 20.27 -6.77 17.84
C LEU A 203 21.20 -7.95 17.54
N THR A 204 20.78 -8.80 16.62
CA THR A 204 21.65 -9.77 15.98
C THR A 204 22.40 -9.12 14.81
N ASP A 205 23.52 -9.70 14.38
CA ASP A 205 24.30 -9.23 13.22
C ASP A 205 23.45 -9.07 11.96
N THR A 206 22.52 -10.01 11.74
CA THR A 206 21.59 -9.96 10.61
C THR A 206 20.62 -8.77 10.73
N GLN A 207 20.09 -8.52 11.91
CA GLN A 207 19.19 -7.38 12.15
C GLN A 207 19.92 -6.06 11.97
N LEU A 208 21.15 -5.95 12.49
CA LEU A 208 21.99 -4.78 12.30
C LEU A 208 22.24 -4.52 10.81
N SER A 209 22.64 -5.56 10.05
CA SER A 209 22.86 -5.44 8.60
C SER A 209 21.62 -4.91 7.87
N VAL A 210 20.45 -5.41 8.21
CA VAL A 210 19.18 -4.95 7.60
C VAL A 210 18.92 -3.47 7.92
N LEU A 211 19.09 -3.05 9.18
CA LEU A 211 18.86 -1.69 9.61
C LEU A 211 19.86 -0.70 9.00
N ILE A 212 21.14 -1.06 8.95
CA ILE A 212 22.18 -0.25 8.30
C ILE A 212 21.91 -0.13 6.79
N ASN A 213 21.55 -1.21 6.11
CA ASN A 213 21.19 -1.16 4.70
C ASN A 213 19.95 -0.28 4.45
N TYR A 214 18.95 -0.34 5.33
CA TYR A 214 17.79 0.54 5.25
C TYR A 214 18.18 2.01 5.43
N MET A 215 18.98 2.31 6.43
CA MET A 215 19.52 3.64 6.72
C MET A 215 20.28 4.22 5.52
N LEU A 216 21.14 3.43 4.88
CA LEU A 216 21.94 3.84 3.72
C LEU A 216 21.12 4.02 2.42
N LYS A 217 20.01 3.27 2.26
CA LYS A 217 19.18 3.35 1.04
C LYS A 217 18.08 4.40 1.12
N ALA A 218 17.49 4.59 2.27
CA ALA A 218 16.30 5.42 2.45
C ALA A 218 16.59 6.71 3.23
N GLY A 219 17.69 6.74 3.99
CA GLY A 219 18.08 7.87 4.81
C GLY A 219 18.91 8.90 4.05
N ASN A 220 19.02 10.08 4.65
CA ASN A 220 19.90 11.16 4.20
C ASN A 220 21.04 11.31 5.21
N ALA A 221 22.28 11.19 4.76
CA ALA A 221 23.47 11.49 5.53
C ALA A 221 24.48 12.16 4.59
N ALA A 222 25.02 13.30 5.00
CA ALA A 222 26.00 14.03 4.19
C ALA A 222 27.25 13.17 3.93
N GLU A 223 27.70 12.45 4.93
CA GLU A 223 28.86 11.53 4.87
C GLU A 223 28.50 10.16 5.46
N PRO A 224 27.90 9.27 4.68
CA PRO A 224 27.45 7.96 5.20
C PRO A 224 28.60 7.13 5.78
N GLY A 225 29.78 7.14 5.18
CA GLY A 225 30.95 6.42 5.68
C GLY A 225 31.43 6.92 7.05
N ALA A 226 31.41 8.24 7.25
CA ALA A 226 31.77 8.85 8.54
C ALA A 226 30.77 8.48 9.63
N LEU A 227 29.47 8.52 9.32
CA LEU A 227 28.40 8.12 10.24
C LEU A 227 28.56 6.67 10.69
N ILE A 228 28.81 5.74 9.77
CA ILE A 228 29.00 4.32 10.10
C ILE A 228 30.26 4.10 10.94
N ARG A 229 31.35 4.83 10.69
CA ARG A 229 32.54 4.76 11.55
C ARG A 229 32.28 5.26 12.99
N GLN A 230 31.54 6.34 13.13
CA GLN A 230 31.18 6.86 14.45
C GLN A 230 30.29 5.85 15.22
N LEU A 231 29.35 5.20 14.52
CA LEU A 231 28.59 4.09 15.11
C LEU A 231 29.49 2.92 15.53
N ALA A 232 30.50 2.56 14.70
CA ALA A 232 31.47 1.52 15.04
C ALA A 232 32.33 1.86 16.25
N GLN A 233 32.68 3.12 16.45
CA GLN A 233 33.42 3.59 17.61
C GLN A 233 32.56 3.57 18.88
N GLY A 234 31.27 3.94 18.77
CA GLY A 234 30.37 3.98 19.87
C GLY A 234 29.79 2.62 20.30
N ALA A 235 29.85 1.62 19.40
CA ALA A 235 29.32 0.26 19.64
C ALA A 235 30.39 -0.82 19.36
N PRO A 236 31.32 -1.05 20.29
CA PRO A 236 32.48 -1.96 20.08
C PRO A 236 32.09 -3.39 19.70
N GLN A 237 30.95 -3.90 20.20
CA GLN A 237 30.45 -5.25 19.89
C GLN A 237 30.11 -5.46 18.43
N TYR A 238 29.80 -4.39 17.67
CA TYR A 238 29.49 -4.43 16.23
C TYR A 238 30.59 -3.78 15.37
N LYS A 239 31.75 -3.45 15.96
CA LYS A 239 32.80 -2.68 15.32
C LYS A 239 33.27 -3.30 14.01
N GLU A 240 33.58 -4.59 14.01
CA GLU A 240 34.11 -5.26 12.82
C GLU A 240 33.13 -5.19 11.65
N GLN A 241 31.87 -5.49 11.89
CA GLN A 241 30.81 -5.45 10.89
C GLN A 241 30.58 -4.05 10.34
N LEU A 242 30.49 -3.04 11.22
CA LEU A 242 30.27 -1.65 10.83
C LEU A 242 31.48 -1.07 10.08
N MET A 243 32.70 -1.41 10.48
CA MET A 243 33.92 -0.97 9.78
C MET A 243 34.01 -1.54 8.38
N THR A 244 33.66 -2.80 8.18
CA THR A 244 33.58 -3.41 6.83
C THR A 244 32.62 -2.65 5.92
N ILE A 245 31.47 -2.23 6.45
CA ILE A 245 30.49 -1.43 5.69
C ILE A 245 31.06 -0.04 5.37
N ALA A 246 31.71 0.60 6.34
CA ALA A 246 32.32 1.92 6.15
C ALA A 246 33.39 1.90 5.06
N GLU A 247 34.30 0.93 5.08
CA GLU A 247 35.33 0.72 4.08
C GLU A 247 34.74 0.49 2.69
N TRP A 248 33.71 -0.32 2.59
CA TRP A 248 32.99 -0.53 1.32
C TRP A 248 32.39 0.75 0.76
N LEU A 249 31.76 1.59 1.63
CA LEU A 249 31.18 2.86 1.21
C LEU A 249 32.25 3.84 0.69
N GLU A 250 33.40 3.89 1.34
CA GLU A 250 34.52 4.75 0.93
C GLU A 250 35.11 4.32 -0.40
N GLU A 251 35.35 3.03 -0.58
CA GLU A 251 35.86 2.51 -1.85
C GLU A 251 34.88 2.77 -2.99
N LYS A 252 33.56 2.60 -2.73
CA LYS A 252 32.52 2.94 -3.68
C LYS A 252 32.54 4.43 -4.03
N GLY A 253 32.59 5.29 -3.00
CA GLY A 253 32.65 6.74 -3.20
C GLY A 253 33.91 7.18 -3.97
N ARG A 254 35.07 6.60 -3.66
CA ARG A 254 36.31 6.83 -4.36
C ARG A 254 36.22 6.46 -5.84
N THR A 255 35.66 5.28 -6.11
CA THR A 255 35.50 4.76 -7.49
C THR A 255 34.54 5.64 -8.30
N GLU A 256 33.40 6.00 -7.72
CA GLU A 256 32.43 6.91 -8.37
C GLU A 256 32.99 8.31 -8.59
N GLY A 257 33.74 8.85 -7.61
CA GLY A 257 34.39 10.14 -7.72
C GLY A 257 35.45 10.15 -8.83
N LEU A 258 36.28 9.10 -8.91
CA LEU A 258 37.28 8.95 -9.97
C LEU A 258 36.63 8.87 -11.37
N ARG A 259 35.57 8.10 -11.51
CA ARG A 259 34.83 7.98 -12.77
C ARG A 259 34.22 9.31 -13.20
N LYS A 260 33.53 10.01 -12.29
CA LYS A 260 32.95 11.33 -12.56
C LYS A 260 34.02 12.37 -12.89
N GLY A 261 35.13 12.37 -12.15
CA GLY A 261 36.27 13.27 -12.41
C GLY A 261 36.89 13.03 -13.78
N LEU A 262 37.05 11.75 -14.16
CA LEU A 262 37.56 11.40 -15.50
C LEU A 262 36.60 11.82 -16.61
N GLU A 263 35.31 11.58 -16.47
CA GLU A 263 34.30 12.00 -17.46
C GLU A 263 34.26 13.52 -17.61
N GLN A 264 34.29 14.27 -16.48
CA GLN A 264 34.35 15.73 -16.51
C GLN A 264 35.64 16.26 -17.10
N GLY A 265 36.79 15.69 -16.75
CA GLY A 265 38.08 16.06 -17.30
C GLY A 265 38.16 15.82 -18.80
N LEU A 266 37.66 14.69 -19.30
CA LEU A 266 37.57 14.41 -20.74
C LEU A 266 36.66 15.38 -21.47
N ALA A 267 35.51 15.73 -20.89
CA ALA A 267 34.60 16.70 -21.49
C ALA A 267 35.23 18.09 -21.59
N GLN A 268 35.83 18.55 -20.49
CA GLN A 268 36.54 19.85 -20.44
C GLN A 268 37.77 19.88 -21.37
N GLY A 269 38.50 18.77 -21.44
CA GLY A 269 39.65 18.65 -22.35
C GLY A 269 39.24 18.72 -23.81
N ARG A 270 38.18 18.02 -24.22
CA ARG A 270 37.62 18.09 -25.58
C ARG A 270 37.13 19.48 -25.94
N GLU A 271 36.46 20.18 -25.01
CA GLU A 271 35.99 21.53 -25.22
C GLU A 271 37.13 22.51 -25.36
N ALA A 272 38.15 22.42 -24.49
CA ALA A 272 39.33 23.26 -24.56
C ALA A 272 40.10 23.03 -25.88
N GLU A 273 40.26 21.79 -26.30
CA GLU A 273 40.90 21.43 -27.56
C GLU A 273 40.11 21.99 -28.77
N ALA A 274 38.79 21.78 -28.80
CA ALA A 274 37.92 22.30 -29.84
C ALA A 274 38.03 23.83 -29.94
N ARG A 275 38.04 24.56 -28.82
CA ARG A 275 38.26 26.02 -28.77
C ARG A 275 39.65 26.40 -29.26
N ALA A 276 40.70 25.65 -28.92
CA ALA A 276 42.04 25.91 -29.41
C ALA A 276 42.17 25.70 -30.90
N ILE A 277 41.56 24.65 -31.44
CA ILE A 277 41.51 24.39 -32.89
C ILE A 277 40.72 25.50 -33.58
N ALA A 278 39.55 25.89 -33.09
CA ALA A 278 38.71 26.94 -33.65
C ALA A 278 39.48 28.30 -33.74
N ARG A 279 40.22 28.70 -32.67
CA ARG A 279 41.08 29.90 -32.68
C ARG A 279 42.16 29.85 -33.76
N LYS A 280 42.83 28.70 -33.93
CA LYS A 280 43.82 28.52 -35.01
C LYS A 280 43.21 28.60 -36.38
N MET A 281 42.03 28.03 -36.60
CA MET A 281 41.33 28.06 -37.85
C MET A 281 40.85 29.49 -38.20
N LEU A 282 40.33 30.23 -37.19
CA LEU A 282 39.96 31.64 -37.35
C LEU A 282 41.18 32.50 -37.73
N ALA A 283 42.31 32.30 -37.04
CA ALA A 283 43.57 33.03 -37.34
C ALA A 283 44.11 32.77 -38.73
N ASN A 284 43.81 31.61 -39.32
CA ASN A 284 44.17 31.25 -40.69
C ASN A 284 43.10 31.67 -41.75
N GLY A 285 42.06 32.39 -41.35
CA GLY A 285 41.07 32.97 -42.26
C GLY A 285 40.05 31.98 -42.82
N LEU A 286 39.81 30.83 -42.14
CA LEU A 286 38.79 29.87 -42.58
C LEU A 286 37.36 30.39 -42.22
N GLU A 287 36.39 29.98 -43.06
CA GLU A 287 34.99 30.39 -42.86
C GLU A 287 34.38 29.85 -41.57
N PRO A 288 33.61 30.68 -40.83
CA PRO A 288 32.98 30.25 -39.56
C PRO A 288 32.11 29.01 -39.65
N GLY A 289 31.41 28.82 -40.78
CA GLY A 289 30.57 27.63 -41.04
C GLY A 289 31.39 26.33 -41.11
N LEU A 290 32.58 26.39 -41.73
CA LEU A 290 33.49 25.25 -41.79
C LEU A 290 34.10 24.96 -40.39
N ILE A 291 34.44 25.99 -39.65
CA ILE A 291 34.98 25.85 -38.28
C ILE A 291 33.93 25.19 -37.36
N ALA A 292 32.70 25.65 -37.42
CA ALA A 292 31.59 25.06 -36.66
C ALA A 292 31.39 23.59 -36.99
N SER A 293 31.47 23.22 -38.27
CA SER A 293 31.30 21.82 -38.71
C SER A 293 32.40 20.85 -38.22
N VAL A 294 33.64 21.40 -38.10
CA VAL A 294 34.81 20.60 -37.67
C VAL A 294 34.93 20.51 -36.15
N THR A 295 34.67 21.62 -35.47
CA THR A 295 34.89 21.72 -34.01
C THR A 295 33.65 21.51 -33.17
N GLY A 296 32.44 21.55 -33.77
CA GLY A 296 31.17 21.49 -33.05
C GLY A 296 30.82 22.74 -32.24
N ILE A 297 31.65 23.84 -32.36
CA ILE A 297 31.40 25.09 -31.67
C ILE A 297 30.38 25.91 -32.48
N THR A 298 29.40 26.48 -31.79
CA THR A 298 28.37 27.28 -32.47
C THR A 298 28.91 28.59 -33.07
N PRO A 299 28.31 29.14 -34.13
CA PRO A 299 28.73 30.41 -34.72
C PRO A 299 28.74 31.59 -33.71
N GLU A 300 27.81 31.58 -32.76
CA GLU A 300 27.73 32.56 -31.68
C GLU A 300 28.92 32.45 -30.75
N GLU A 301 29.34 31.27 -30.35
CA GLU A 301 30.52 31.01 -29.53
C GLU A 301 31.80 31.36 -30.29
N LEU A 302 31.86 31.11 -31.62
CA LEU A 302 33.00 31.51 -32.45
C LEU A 302 33.18 33.03 -32.49
N SER A 303 32.10 33.81 -32.49
CA SER A 303 32.18 35.27 -32.43
C SER A 303 32.84 35.81 -31.18
N THR A 304 32.67 35.09 -30.04
CA THR A 304 33.30 35.45 -28.75
C THR A 304 34.77 35.06 -28.67
N LEU A 305 35.23 34.12 -29.51
CA LEU A 305 36.61 33.65 -29.56
C LEU A 305 37.51 34.54 -30.42
N SER A 306 36.93 35.46 -31.24
CA SER A 306 37.64 36.35 -32.15
C SER A 306 38.04 37.68 -31.51
N HIS A 307 37.70 37.90 -30.26
CA HIS A 307 38.10 39.01 -29.42
C HIS A 307 39.06 38.55 -28.34
#